data_c5550187d88e228ed7009f4c9c39df60
#
_entry.id   c5550187d88e228ed7009f4c9c39df60
#
_cell.length_a   1.000
_cell.length_b   1.000
_cell.length_c   1.000
_cell.angle_alpha   90.00
_cell.angle_beta   90.00
_cell.angle_gamma   90.00
#
_symmetry.space_group_name_H-M   'P 1'
#
loop_
_entity.id
_entity.type
_entity.pdbx_description
1 polymer ?
#
loop_
_entity_poly.entity_id
_entity_poly.type
_entity_poly.pdbx_seq_one_letter_code
_entity_poly.pdbx_strand_id
1 'polypeptide(L)'
;VLLEVKNVKKVYGRGMNTTMALNQMNLEIDENEFVAIMGESGSGKSTLLNLIATFDRTTEGLIKLDGLPLNQLKNKDIARFRREMMGFVFQDFNVLNTMSNKDNILMPLVLANERPKIMQKRLMEISEQLGIEDLLEKYPSEISGGQKQRIAIARALIARPKLLLADEPTGALDSKTSKNLMCLFRKINQKHQIILMVTHSNIDASYANRVIFIKDGRLYHEIYRGEESQTDYQKRIADSLAILNGVGD
;
A
#
# COMPACT_ATOMS: atom_id res chain seq x y z
N VAL A 1 10.25 -5.59 14.05
CA VAL A 1 9.19 -6.00 13.10
C VAL A 1 7.97 -5.13 13.34
N LEU A 2 7.52 -4.39 12.31
CA LEU A 2 6.29 -3.60 12.38
C LEU A 2 5.05 -4.44 12.05
N LEU A 3 5.10 -5.23 10.98
CA LEU A 3 4.00 -6.08 10.55
C LEU A 3 4.40 -7.55 10.65
N GLU A 4 3.63 -8.34 11.38
CA GLU A 4 3.77 -9.80 11.45
C GLU A 4 2.51 -10.47 10.88
N VAL A 5 2.71 -11.40 9.94
CA VAL A 5 1.68 -12.29 9.39
C VAL A 5 2.12 -13.72 9.68
N LYS A 6 1.38 -14.46 10.52
CA LYS A 6 1.76 -15.81 10.97
C LYS A 6 0.67 -16.84 10.66
N ASN A 7 1.01 -17.82 9.82
CA ASN A 7 0.17 -18.96 9.43
C ASN A 7 -1.23 -18.54 8.98
N VAL A 8 -1.33 -17.40 8.25
CA VAL A 8 -2.61 -16.84 7.86
C VAL A 8 -3.24 -17.67 6.75
N LYS A 9 -4.48 -18.09 6.97
CA LYS A 9 -5.37 -18.67 5.98
C LYS A 9 -6.56 -17.76 5.73
N LYS A 10 -6.99 -17.72 4.48
CA LYS A 10 -8.24 -17.08 4.08
C LYS A 10 -8.99 -17.97 3.10
N VAL A 11 -10.19 -18.33 3.49
CA VAL A 11 -11.11 -19.13 2.66
C VAL A 11 -12.38 -18.34 2.45
N TYR A 12 -12.81 -18.22 1.20
CA TYR A 12 -14.08 -17.64 0.79
C TYR A 12 -15.08 -18.75 0.43
N GLY A 13 -16.37 -18.46 0.54
CA GLY A 13 -17.43 -19.40 0.22
C GLY A 13 -17.87 -20.27 1.40
N ARG A 14 -18.81 -21.20 1.15
CA ARG A 14 -19.36 -22.15 2.13
C ARG A 14 -19.60 -23.52 1.48
N GLY A 15 -19.48 -24.59 2.25
CA GLY A 15 -19.73 -25.95 1.79
C GLY A 15 -18.78 -26.39 0.67
N MET A 16 -19.31 -26.94 -0.43
CA MET A 16 -18.50 -27.44 -1.56
C MET A 16 -17.92 -26.32 -2.45
N ASN A 17 -18.41 -25.09 -2.37
CA ASN A 17 -17.94 -23.96 -3.16
C ASN A 17 -17.01 -23.08 -2.32
N THR A 18 -15.85 -23.59 -1.95
CA THR A 18 -14.84 -22.83 -1.20
C THR A 18 -13.62 -22.53 -2.06
N THR A 19 -13.09 -21.31 -1.94
CA THR A 19 -11.83 -20.89 -2.57
C THR A 19 -10.85 -20.49 -1.49
N MET A 20 -9.70 -21.16 -1.45
CA MET A 20 -8.60 -20.81 -0.56
C MET A 20 -7.76 -19.71 -1.20
N ALA A 21 -7.90 -18.48 -0.73
CA ALA A 21 -7.19 -17.33 -1.26
C ALA A 21 -5.81 -17.17 -0.62
N LEU A 22 -5.65 -17.53 0.67
CA LEU A 22 -4.36 -17.59 1.36
C LEU A 22 -4.22 -18.91 2.10
N ASN A 23 -3.02 -19.49 2.06
CA ASN A 23 -2.72 -20.79 2.60
C ASN A 23 -1.40 -20.76 3.40
N GLN A 24 -1.50 -20.68 4.73
CA GLN A 24 -0.36 -20.60 5.65
C GLN A 24 0.63 -19.48 5.28
N MET A 25 0.10 -18.31 4.95
CA MET A 25 0.92 -17.14 4.62
C MET A 25 1.72 -16.71 5.83
N ASN A 26 3.03 -16.55 5.64
CA ASN A 26 3.95 -16.01 6.64
C ASN A 26 4.71 -14.86 6.01
N LEU A 27 4.78 -13.71 6.69
CA LEU A 27 5.43 -12.50 6.23
C LEU A 27 5.76 -11.62 7.43
N GLU A 28 6.95 -11.04 7.42
CA GLU A 28 7.35 -10.00 8.38
C GLU A 28 7.84 -8.77 7.60
N ILE A 29 7.48 -7.59 8.08
CA ILE A 29 7.98 -6.31 7.54
C ILE A 29 8.58 -5.52 8.70
N ASP A 30 9.82 -5.11 8.50
CA ASP A 30 10.58 -4.34 9.46
C ASP A 30 10.38 -2.83 9.28
N GLU A 31 10.91 -2.07 10.22
CA GLU A 31 10.93 -0.61 10.14
C GLU A 31 11.74 -0.15 8.93
N ASN A 32 11.32 0.94 8.32
CA ASN A 32 11.95 1.57 7.16
C ASN A 32 11.94 0.74 5.86
N GLU A 33 11.27 -0.41 5.83
CA GLU A 33 11.16 -1.18 4.58
C GLU A 33 10.18 -0.56 3.58
N PHE A 34 10.56 -0.63 2.31
CA PHE A 34 9.65 -0.51 1.18
C PHE A 34 9.57 -1.89 0.51
N VAL A 35 8.45 -2.56 0.69
CA VAL A 35 8.21 -3.92 0.20
C VAL A 35 7.20 -3.88 -0.95
N ALA A 36 7.52 -4.54 -2.05
CA ALA A 36 6.58 -4.80 -3.13
C ALA A 36 6.14 -6.27 -3.10
N ILE A 37 4.83 -6.50 -3.29
CA ILE A 37 4.23 -7.82 -3.44
C ILE A 37 3.86 -8.02 -4.90
N MET A 38 4.36 -9.10 -5.48
CA MET A 38 4.11 -9.50 -6.88
C MET A 38 3.58 -10.93 -6.97
N GLY A 39 2.99 -11.27 -8.11
CA GLY A 39 2.47 -12.61 -8.41
C GLY A 39 1.35 -12.54 -9.44
N GLU A 40 0.88 -13.69 -9.91
CA GLU A 40 -0.20 -13.79 -10.89
C GLU A 40 -1.54 -13.22 -10.39
N SER A 41 -2.46 -12.95 -11.29
CA SER A 41 -3.84 -12.64 -10.93
C SER A 41 -4.44 -13.82 -10.15
N GLY A 42 -5.15 -13.51 -9.06
CA GLY A 42 -5.71 -14.54 -8.18
C GLY A 42 -4.75 -15.20 -7.18
N SER A 43 -3.46 -14.85 -7.16
CA SER A 43 -2.48 -15.44 -6.23
C SER A 43 -2.69 -15.07 -4.75
N GLY A 44 -3.62 -14.16 -4.43
CA GLY A 44 -3.94 -13.77 -3.06
C GLY A 44 -3.39 -12.40 -2.61
N LYS A 45 -2.72 -11.61 -3.48
CA LYS A 45 -2.13 -10.31 -3.13
C LYS A 45 -3.13 -9.32 -2.53
N SER A 46 -4.22 -9.03 -3.25
CA SER A 46 -5.26 -8.12 -2.78
C SER A 46 -5.99 -8.66 -1.54
N THR A 47 -6.13 -10.00 -1.43
CA THR A 47 -6.64 -10.62 -0.22
C THR A 47 -5.73 -10.34 0.97
N LEU A 48 -4.42 -10.54 0.83
CA LEU A 48 -3.47 -10.24 1.89
C LEU A 48 -3.51 -8.76 2.28
N LEU A 49 -3.52 -7.86 1.29
CA LEU A 49 -3.63 -6.42 1.52
C LEU A 49 -4.91 -6.08 2.30
N ASN A 50 -6.06 -6.64 1.91
CA ASN A 50 -7.35 -6.41 2.57
C ASN A 50 -7.39 -6.92 4.02
N LEU A 51 -6.72 -8.04 4.31
CA LEU A 51 -6.61 -8.55 5.67
C LEU A 51 -5.72 -7.66 6.55
N ILE A 52 -4.58 -7.20 6.04
CA ILE A 52 -3.70 -6.25 6.72
C ILE A 52 -4.44 -4.93 6.95
N ALA A 53 -5.19 -4.49 5.93
CA ALA A 53 -6.04 -3.30 5.95
C ALA A 53 -7.23 -3.38 6.90
N THR A 54 -7.50 -4.54 7.49
CA THR A 54 -8.70 -4.81 8.30
C THR A 54 -10.02 -4.58 7.54
N PHE A 55 -10.01 -4.65 6.20
CA PHE A 55 -11.23 -4.67 5.38
C PHE A 55 -11.91 -6.03 5.41
N ASP A 56 -11.14 -7.07 5.69
CA ASP A 56 -11.60 -8.45 5.86
C ASP A 56 -10.92 -9.09 7.09
N ARG A 57 -11.34 -10.29 7.45
CA ARG A 57 -10.79 -11.05 8.59
C ARG A 57 -10.15 -12.35 8.12
N THR A 58 -9.09 -12.78 8.81
CA THR A 58 -8.48 -14.09 8.59
C THR A 58 -9.45 -15.20 8.95
N THR A 59 -9.38 -16.34 8.24
CA THR A 59 -10.07 -17.56 8.64
C THR A 59 -9.29 -18.24 9.77
N GLU A 60 -7.96 -18.30 9.64
CA GLU A 60 -7.03 -18.82 10.65
C GLU A 60 -5.75 -17.97 10.65
N GLY A 61 -4.94 -18.11 11.70
CA GLY A 61 -3.67 -17.41 11.84
C GLY A 61 -3.80 -16.03 12.46
N LEU A 62 -2.70 -15.29 12.45
CA LEU A 62 -2.57 -14.04 13.18
C LEU A 62 -1.88 -12.97 12.33
N ILE A 63 -2.44 -11.76 12.33
CA ILE A 63 -1.77 -10.57 11.81
C ILE A 63 -1.61 -9.57 12.96
N LYS A 64 -0.39 -9.05 13.14
CA LYS A 64 -0.12 -7.96 14.08
C LYS A 64 0.48 -6.78 13.36
N LEU A 65 0.07 -5.59 13.74
CA LEU A 65 0.72 -4.34 13.36
C LEU A 65 1.17 -3.62 14.64
N ASP A 66 2.46 -3.32 14.71
CA ASP A 66 3.07 -2.69 15.89
C ASP A 66 2.75 -3.47 17.19
N GLY A 67 2.87 -4.79 17.15
CA GLY A 67 2.56 -5.69 18.24
C GLY A 67 1.07 -5.92 18.50
N LEU A 68 0.16 -5.12 17.89
CA LEU A 68 -1.28 -5.21 18.12
C LEU A 68 -1.93 -6.26 17.20
N PRO A 69 -2.61 -7.29 17.75
CA PRO A 69 -3.27 -8.32 16.95
C PRO A 69 -4.55 -7.78 16.28
N LEU A 70 -4.57 -7.76 14.94
CA LEU A 70 -5.68 -7.17 14.16
C LEU A 70 -6.99 -7.95 14.29
N ASN A 71 -6.91 -9.27 14.44
CA ASN A 71 -8.09 -10.14 14.59
C ASN A 71 -8.82 -9.95 15.93
N GLN A 72 -8.18 -9.31 16.93
CA GLN A 72 -8.78 -9.01 18.23
C GLN A 72 -9.42 -7.61 18.30
N LEU A 73 -9.26 -6.79 17.26
CA LEU A 73 -9.86 -5.46 17.20
C LEU A 73 -11.40 -5.56 17.21
N LYS A 74 -12.03 -4.82 18.11
CA LYS A 74 -13.49 -4.69 18.13
C LYS A 74 -13.96 -3.81 16.98
N ASN A 75 -15.13 -4.09 16.43
CA ASN A 75 -15.67 -3.36 15.28
C ASN A 75 -15.68 -1.83 15.48
N LYS A 76 -15.97 -1.36 16.69
CA LYS A 76 -15.97 0.05 17.05
C LYS A 76 -14.58 0.72 16.99
N ASP A 77 -13.51 -0.06 17.13
CA ASP A 77 -12.13 0.43 17.18
C ASP A 77 -11.42 0.35 15.82
N ILE A 78 -11.93 -0.50 14.89
CA ILE A 78 -11.31 -0.73 13.58
C ILE A 78 -11.16 0.56 12.77
N ALA A 79 -12.21 1.41 12.72
CA ALA A 79 -12.16 2.65 11.95
C ALA A 79 -11.11 3.63 12.50
N ARG A 80 -11.00 3.73 13.83
CA ARG A 80 -9.97 4.54 14.49
C ARG A 80 -8.58 3.98 14.21
N PHE A 81 -8.40 2.66 14.38
CA PHE A 81 -7.15 1.99 14.12
C PHE A 81 -6.65 2.22 12.69
N ARG A 82 -7.52 2.02 11.67
CA ARG A 82 -7.15 2.31 10.27
C ARG A 82 -6.69 3.75 10.08
N ARG A 83 -7.43 4.71 10.63
CA ARG A 83 -7.14 6.14 10.48
C ARG A 83 -5.81 6.54 11.12
N GLU A 84 -5.47 5.94 12.27
CA GLU A 84 -4.29 6.30 13.05
C GLU A 84 -3.03 5.53 12.62
N MET A 85 -3.19 4.27 12.19
CA MET A 85 -2.06 3.37 11.94
C MET A 85 -1.75 3.16 10.47
N MET A 86 -2.72 3.39 9.56
CA MET A 86 -2.60 3.04 8.16
C MET A 86 -2.96 4.19 7.22
N GLY A 87 -2.20 4.33 6.15
CA GLY A 87 -2.56 5.13 4.99
C GLY A 87 -2.86 4.22 3.80
N PHE A 88 -3.78 4.65 2.93
CA PHE A 88 -4.18 3.88 1.75
C PHE A 88 -4.04 4.69 0.47
N VAL A 89 -3.41 4.09 -0.53
CA VAL A 89 -3.31 4.59 -1.90
C VAL A 89 -3.84 3.52 -2.84
N PHE A 90 -4.90 3.84 -3.59
CA PHE A 90 -5.57 2.92 -4.51
C PHE A 90 -5.27 3.29 -5.97
N GLN A 91 -5.48 2.35 -6.87
CA GLN A 91 -5.34 2.53 -8.31
C GLN A 91 -6.28 3.63 -8.84
N ASP A 92 -7.54 3.65 -8.39
CA ASP A 92 -8.58 4.59 -8.82
C ASP A 92 -8.60 5.90 -8.00
N PHE A 93 -7.50 6.23 -7.31
CA PHE A 93 -7.31 7.43 -6.48
C PHE A 93 -8.27 7.53 -5.29
N ASN A 94 -9.52 7.13 -5.43
CA ASN A 94 -10.61 7.20 -4.42
C ASN A 94 -10.76 8.58 -3.77
N VAL A 95 -10.53 9.66 -4.55
CA VAL A 95 -10.79 11.03 -4.13
C VAL A 95 -12.26 11.39 -4.34
N LEU A 96 -12.84 12.19 -3.44
CA LEU A 96 -14.22 12.62 -3.50
C LEU A 96 -14.35 13.85 -4.41
N ASN A 97 -15.03 13.68 -5.55
CA ASN A 97 -15.19 14.74 -6.55
C ASN A 97 -16.05 15.92 -6.07
N THR A 98 -16.84 15.74 -5.01
CA THR A 98 -17.69 16.76 -4.41
C THR A 98 -16.97 17.66 -3.40
N MET A 99 -15.72 17.37 -3.10
CA MET A 99 -14.88 18.10 -2.15
C MET A 99 -13.66 18.69 -2.84
N SER A 100 -13.14 19.81 -2.34
CA SER A 100 -11.85 20.34 -2.77
C SER A 100 -10.73 19.35 -2.49
N ASN A 101 -9.57 19.50 -3.15
CA ASN A 101 -8.40 18.66 -2.87
C ASN A 101 -7.93 18.83 -1.43
N LYS A 102 -7.98 20.04 -0.90
CA LYS A 102 -7.71 20.36 0.51
C LYS A 102 -8.61 19.57 1.46
N ASP A 103 -9.92 19.56 1.21
CA ASP A 103 -10.88 18.83 2.06
C ASP A 103 -10.67 17.31 1.97
N ASN A 104 -10.37 16.79 0.77
CA ASN A 104 -9.97 15.39 0.60
C ASN A 104 -8.77 15.03 1.47
N ILE A 105 -7.73 15.86 1.47
CA ILE A 105 -6.52 15.64 2.26
C ILE A 105 -6.81 15.72 3.76
N LEU A 106 -7.59 16.72 4.19
CA LEU A 106 -7.86 16.97 5.62
C LEU A 106 -8.85 15.97 6.24
N MET A 107 -9.60 15.23 5.44
CA MET A 107 -10.67 14.33 5.92
C MET A 107 -10.24 13.38 7.07
N PRO A 108 -9.09 12.69 7.03
CA PRO A 108 -8.69 11.82 8.14
C PRO A 108 -8.52 12.57 9.47
N LEU A 109 -8.04 13.82 9.43
CA LEU A 109 -7.85 14.65 10.62
C LEU A 109 -9.18 15.22 11.13
N VAL A 110 -10.11 15.59 10.24
CA VAL A 110 -11.46 16.00 10.61
C VAL A 110 -12.19 14.86 11.33
N LEU A 111 -12.14 13.65 10.79
CA LEU A 111 -12.72 12.45 11.42
C LEU A 111 -12.03 12.05 12.74
N ALA A 112 -10.81 12.52 12.97
CA ALA A 112 -10.09 12.36 14.24
C ALA A 112 -10.40 13.47 15.25
N ASN A 113 -11.22 14.46 14.91
CA ASN A 113 -11.47 15.68 15.69
C ASN A 113 -10.15 16.42 16.04
N GLU A 114 -9.20 16.46 15.08
CA GLU A 114 -7.92 17.14 15.30
C GLU A 114 -8.10 18.66 15.34
N ARG A 115 -7.24 19.34 16.09
CA ARG A 115 -7.29 20.80 16.26
C ARG A 115 -7.00 21.53 14.95
N PRO A 116 -7.78 22.57 14.56
CA PRO A 116 -7.61 23.28 13.29
C PRO A 116 -6.17 23.77 13.03
N LYS A 117 -5.49 24.25 14.08
CA LYS A 117 -4.10 24.71 13.99
C LYS A 117 -3.13 23.58 13.59
N ILE A 118 -3.35 22.36 14.10
CA ILE A 118 -2.54 21.18 13.76
C ILE A 118 -2.86 20.73 12.34
N MET A 119 -4.14 20.73 11.97
CA MET A 119 -4.60 20.39 10.62
C MET A 119 -3.94 21.29 9.57
N GLN A 120 -3.96 22.62 9.80
CA GLN A 120 -3.35 23.59 8.89
C GLN A 120 -1.83 23.38 8.77
N LYS A 121 -1.15 23.16 9.89
CA LYS A 121 0.30 22.90 9.90
C LYS A 121 0.63 21.64 9.09
N ARG A 122 -0.06 20.52 9.34
CA ARG A 122 0.17 19.26 8.62
C ARG A 122 -0.16 19.37 7.14
N LEU A 123 -1.20 20.13 6.79
CA LEU A 123 -1.56 20.38 5.40
C LEU A 123 -0.44 21.11 4.65
N MET A 124 0.12 22.16 5.23
CA MET A 124 1.24 22.89 4.63
C MET A 124 2.46 22.00 4.44
N GLU A 125 2.86 21.25 5.49
CA GLU A 125 3.99 20.32 5.44
C GLU A 125 3.84 19.26 4.34
N ILE A 126 2.66 18.64 4.22
CA ILE A 126 2.44 17.57 3.24
C ILE A 126 2.28 18.12 1.81
N SER A 127 1.65 19.28 1.64
CA SER A 127 1.46 19.88 0.31
C SER A 127 2.81 20.33 -0.28
N GLU A 128 3.66 20.95 0.50
CA GLU A 128 5.03 21.29 0.10
C GLU A 128 5.86 20.04 -0.25
N GLN A 129 5.80 19.01 0.61
CA GLN A 129 6.53 17.75 0.39
C GLN A 129 6.12 17.08 -0.94
N LEU A 130 4.87 17.19 -1.35
CA LEU A 130 4.32 16.53 -2.52
C LEU A 130 4.22 17.48 -3.75
N GLY A 131 4.50 18.76 -3.58
CA GLY A 131 4.40 19.77 -4.63
C GLY A 131 2.98 19.91 -5.18
N ILE A 132 2.02 20.16 -4.29
CA ILE A 132 0.58 20.23 -4.59
C ILE A 132 -0.09 21.48 -4.02
N GLU A 133 0.68 22.49 -3.58
CA GLU A 133 0.17 23.69 -2.92
C GLU A 133 -0.83 24.44 -3.82
N ASP A 134 -0.53 24.54 -5.11
CA ASP A 134 -1.35 25.19 -6.13
C ASP A 134 -2.62 24.40 -6.52
N LEU A 135 -2.77 23.17 -6.01
CA LEU A 135 -3.89 22.29 -6.28
C LEU A 135 -4.92 22.25 -5.15
N LEU A 136 -4.62 22.80 -3.97
CA LEU A 136 -5.42 22.63 -2.75
C LEU A 136 -6.87 23.12 -2.89
N GLU A 137 -7.07 24.27 -3.50
CA GLU A 137 -8.40 24.88 -3.66
C GLU A 137 -9.16 24.38 -4.90
N LYS A 138 -8.49 23.57 -5.77
CA LYS A 138 -9.13 22.94 -6.94
C LYS A 138 -9.90 21.69 -6.54
N TYR A 139 -10.82 21.27 -7.41
CA TYR A 139 -11.53 20.01 -7.30
C TYR A 139 -10.81 18.87 -8.06
N PRO A 140 -11.04 17.61 -7.71
CA PRO A 140 -10.42 16.48 -8.42
C PRO A 140 -10.71 16.46 -9.93
N SER A 141 -11.87 16.98 -10.38
CA SER A 141 -12.23 17.09 -11.79
C SER A 141 -11.34 18.07 -12.59
N GLU A 142 -10.63 18.98 -11.92
CA GLU A 142 -9.84 20.05 -12.53
C GLU A 142 -8.34 19.70 -12.64
N ILE A 143 -7.94 18.50 -12.22
CA ILE A 143 -6.54 18.09 -12.13
C ILE A 143 -6.29 16.77 -12.87
N SER A 144 -5.02 16.54 -13.27
CA SER A 144 -4.61 15.32 -13.97
C SER A 144 -4.63 14.08 -13.07
N GLY A 145 -4.61 12.87 -13.66
CA GLY A 145 -4.53 11.60 -12.92
C GLY A 145 -3.34 11.53 -11.98
N GLY A 146 -2.15 11.94 -12.41
CA GLY A 146 -0.97 11.98 -11.55
C GLY A 146 -1.08 12.98 -10.39
N GLN A 147 -1.76 14.11 -10.62
CA GLN A 147 -2.06 15.07 -9.55
C GLN A 147 -3.09 14.49 -8.57
N LYS A 148 -4.15 13.81 -9.05
CA LYS A 148 -5.10 13.07 -8.18
C LYS A 148 -4.39 12.06 -7.30
N GLN A 149 -3.43 11.32 -7.86
CA GLN A 149 -2.66 10.34 -7.09
C GLN A 149 -1.82 11.01 -6.00
N ARG A 150 -1.21 12.17 -6.26
CA ARG A 150 -0.51 12.95 -5.23
C ARG A 150 -1.45 13.42 -4.13
N ILE A 151 -2.67 13.85 -4.46
CA ILE A 151 -3.72 14.19 -3.47
C ILE A 151 -4.10 12.95 -2.63
N ALA A 152 -4.28 11.79 -3.25
CA ALA A 152 -4.56 10.54 -2.54
C ALA A 152 -3.41 10.15 -1.59
N ILE A 153 -2.16 10.31 -2.01
CA ILE A 153 -0.97 10.10 -1.16
C ILE A 153 -0.94 11.10 0.00
N ALA A 154 -1.21 12.39 -0.26
CA ALA A 154 -1.28 13.41 0.78
C ALA A 154 -2.33 13.05 1.85
N ARG A 155 -3.53 12.65 1.42
CA ARG A 155 -4.59 12.18 2.31
C ARG A 155 -4.15 10.95 3.13
N ALA A 156 -3.44 10.01 2.50
CA ALA A 156 -2.96 8.81 3.17
C ALA A 156 -1.90 9.12 4.25
N LEU A 157 -1.05 10.12 4.02
CA LEU A 157 0.09 10.45 4.88
C LEU A 157 -0.20 11.50 5.94
N ILE A 158 -1.26 12.32 5.79
CA ILE A 158 -1.51 13.47 6.68
C ILE A 158 -1.73 13.06 8.14
N ALA A 159 -2.27 11.87 8.36
CA ALA A 159 -2.44 11.30 9.71
C ALA A 159 -1.12 10.77 10.31
N ARG A 160 -0.03 10.74 9.53
CA ARG A 160 1.27 10.16 9.90
C ARG A 160 1.16 8.68 10.26
N PRO A 161 0.64 7.84 9.35
CA PRO A 161 0.42 6.43 9.62
C PRO A 161 1.76 5.70 9.80
N LYS A 162 1.75 4.57 10.52
CA LYS A 162 2.92 3.69 10.62
C LYS A 162 3.17 2.91 9.34
N LEU A 163 2.10 2.51 8.64
CA LEU A 163 2.17 1.71 7.42
C LEU A 163 1.38 2.38 6.29
N LEU A 164 2.03 2.60 5.15
CA LEU A 164 1.39 3.01 3.91
C LEU A 164 1.14 1.77 3.04
N LEU A 165 -0.12 1.50 2.76
CA LEU A 165 -0.57 0.43 1.86
C LEU A 165 -0.87 1.04 0.49
N ALA A 166 -0.34 0.44 -0.57
CA ALA A 166 -0.57 0.88 -1.94
C ALA A 166 -1.00 -0.31 -2.81
N ASP A 167 -2.16 -0.20 -3.44
CA ASP A 167 -2.70 -1.22 -4.34
C ASP A 167 -2.66 -0.68 -5.77
N GLU A 168 -1.74 -1.20 -6.59
CA GLU A 168 -1.51 -0.81 -7.99
C GLU A 168 -1.44 0.73 -8.20
N PRO A 169 -0.62 1.47 -7.43
CA PRO A 169 -0.71 2.93 -7.35
C PRO A 169 -0.44 3.68 -8.65
N THR A 170 0.09 2.98 -9.66
CA THR A 170 0.43 3.51 -11.00
C THR A 170 -0.49 3.01 -12.10
N GLY A 171 -1.40 2.07 -11.80
CA GLY A 171 -2.17 1.34 -12.81
C GLY A 171 -3.06 2.22 -13.72
N ALA A 172 -3.43 3.42 -13.27
CA ALA A 172 -4.22 4.39 -14.04
C ALA A 172 -3.38 5.52 -14.66
N LEU A 173 -2.03 5.41 -14.65
CA LEU A 173 -1.12 6.49 -15.05
C LEU A 173 -0.29 6.11 -16.28
N ASP A 174 0.13 7.13 -17.05
CA ASP A 174 1.13 6.97 -18.09
C ASP A 174 2.53 6.68 -17.52
N SER A 175 3.42 6.13 -18.35
CA SER A 175 4.76 5.68 -17.92
C SER A 175 5.63 6.78 -17.30
N LYS A 176 5.53 8.02 -17.79
CA LYS A 176 6.31 9.16 -17.25
C LYS A 176 5.80 9.57 -15.87
N THR A 177 4.48 9.65 -15.73
CA THR A 177 3.80 9.97 -14.47
C THR A 177 4.03 8.86 -13.44
N SER A 178 3.96 7.58 -13.85
CA SER A 178 4.27 6.41 -13.01
C SER A 178 5.69 6.48 -12.46
N LYS A 179 6.69 6.76 -13.30
CA LYS A 179 8.08 6.92 -12.87
C LYS A 179 8.24 8.03 -11.82
N ASN A 180 7.61 9.19 -12.06
CA ASN A 180 7.65 10.30 -11.11
C ASN A 180 7.01 9.94 -9.77
N LEU A 181 5.90 9.20 -9.81
CA LEU A 181 5.21 8.72 -8.62
C LEU A 181 6.09 7.73 -7.84
N MET A 182 6.71 6.78 -8.51
CA MET A 182 7.59 5.81 -7.84
C MET A 182 8.83 6.46 -7.23
N CYS A 183 9.42 7.47 -7.88
CA CYS A 183 10.45 8.31 -7.29
C CYS A 183 9.95 9.01 -6.01
N LEU A 184 8.69 9.45 -5.99
CA LEU A 184 8.07 10.06 -4.82
C LEU A 184 7.89 9.03 -3.68
N PHE A 185 7.39 7.82 -3.97
CA PHE A 185 7.31 6.73 -2.98
C PHE A 185 8.66 6.43 -2.35
N ARG A 186 9.72 6.36 -3.16
CA ARG A 186 11.08 6.14 -2.66
C ARG A 186 11.54 7.27 -1.73
N LYS A 187 11.27 8.54 -2.07
CA LYS A 187 11.59 9.70 -1.20
C LYS A 187 10.80 9.66 0.10
N ILE A 188 9.54 9.22 0.07
CA ILE A 188 8.69 9.06 1.25
C ILE A 188 9.27 7.95 2.15
N ASN A 189 9.68 6.81 1.59
CA ASN A 189 10.32 5.74 2.35
C ASN A 189 11.66 6.17 2.97
N GLN A 190 12.48 6.94 2.26
CA GLN A 190 13.74 7.51 2.79
C GLN A 190 13.53 8.41 4.02
N LYS A 191 12.30 8.91 4.24
CA LYS A 191 11.89 9.62 5.47
C LYS A 191 11.29 8.67 6.52
N HIS A 192 11.65 7.39 6.47
CA HIS A 192 11.25 6.33 7.40
C HIS A 192 9.77 5.91 7.32
N GLN A 193 9.04 6.28 6.27
CA GLN A 193 7.70 5.73 6.05
C GLN A 193 7.80 4.31 5.53
N ILE A 194 7.19 3.37 6.22
CA ILE A 194 7.10 1.97 5.79
C ILE A 194 6.02 1.85 4.74
N ILE A 195 6.34 1.17 3.63
CA ILE A 195 5.46 1.04 2.48
C ILE A 195 5.31 -0.44 2.11
N LEU A 196 4.07 -0.88 1.99
CA LEU A 196 3.71 -2.17 1.40
C LEU A 196 2.90 -1.91 0.14
N MET A 197 3.46 -2.25 -1.00
CA MET A 197 2.86 -2.02 -2.32
C MET A 197 2.54 -3.36 -2.99
N VAL A 198 1.35 -3.47 -3.54
CA VAL A 198 0.99 -4.53 -4.50
C VAL A 198 1.14 -3.97 -5.90
N THR A 199 1.82 -4.69 -6.79
CA THR A 199 1.95 -4.30 -8.20
C THR A 199 2.22 -5.49 -9.11
N HIS A 200 1.78 -5.37 -10.37
CA HIS A 200 2.14 -6.28 -11.46
C HIS A 200 3.33 -5.76 -12.29
N SER A 201 3.74 -4.52 -12.08
CA SER A 201 4.83 -3.88 -12.80
C SER A 201 6.18 -4.20 -12.17
N ASN A 202 7.07 -4.89 -12.91
CA ASN A 202 8.46 -5.13 -12.49
C ASN A 202 9.25 -3.82 -12.39
N ILE A 203 8.89 -2.81 -13.19
CA ILE A 203 9.49 -1.47 -13.13
C ILE A 203 9.17 -0.85 -11.77
N ASP A 204 7.90 -0.84 -11.36
CA ASP A 204 7.47 -0.23 -10.10
C ASP A 204 8.02 -0.99 -8.90
N ALA A 205 8.01 -2.32 -8.94
CA ALA A 205 8.59 -3.15 -7.90
C ALA A 205 10.09 -2.90 -7.70
N SER A 206 10.82 -2.50 -8.77
CA SER A 206 12.26 -2.20 -8.69
C SER A 206 12.62 -0.98 -7.82
N TYR A 207 11.64 -0.16 -7.45
CA TYR A 207 11.82 0.94 -6.50
C TYR A 207 11.82 0.49 -5.05
N ALA A 208 11.28 -0.69 -4.76
CA ALA A 208 11.25 -1.27 -3.42
C ALA A 208 12.63 -1.78 -2.97
N ASN A 209 12.81 -1.93 -1.65
CA ASN A 209 14.01 -2.55 -1.07
C ASN A 209 13.95 -4.08 -1.16
N ARG A 210 12.72 -4.64 -1.13
CA ARG A 210 12.43 -6.07 -1.11
C ARG A 210 11.20 -6.36 -1.97
N VAL A 211 11.27 -7.41 -2.75
CA VAL A 211 10.13 -7.92 -3.53
C VAL A 211 9.78 -9.31 -3.04
N ILE A 212 8.51 -9.52 -2.76
CA ILE A 212 7.93 -10.78 -2.32
C ILE A 212 7.03 -11.30 -3.43
N PHE A 213 7.24 -12.55 -3.82
CA PHE A 213 6.43 -13.23 -4.82
C PHE A 213 5.44 -14.17 -4.14
N ILE A 214 4.15 -14.01 -4.47
CA ILE A 214 3.06 -14.84 -3.98
C ILE A 214 2.56 -15.74 -5.11
N LYS A 215 2.45 -17.04 -4.83
CA LYS A 215 1.85 -18.05 -5.68
C LYS A 215 0.92 -18.93 -4.87
N ASP A 216 -0.29 -19.19 -5.39
CA ASP A 216 -1.30 -20.07 -4.78
C ASP A 216 -1.56 -19.77 -3.29
N GLY A 217 -1.64 -18.48 -2.95
CA GLY A 217 -1.90 -18.01 -1.59
C GLY A 217 -0.75 -18.19 -0.60
N ARG A 218 0.48 -18.48 -1.07
CA ARG A 218 1.68 -18.66 -0.26
C ARG A 218 2.79 -17.71 -0.67
N LEU A 219 3.65 -17.37 0.26
CA LEU A 219 4.94 -16.78 -0.08
C LEU A 219 5.78 -17.84 -0.80
N TYR A 220 6.12 -17.56 -2.06
CA TYR A 220 6.89 -18.46 -2.90
C TYR A 220 8.39 -18.18 -2.82
N HIS A 221 8.76 -16.90 -2.98
CA HIS A 221 10.15 -16.44 -3.03
C HIS A 221 10.21 -14.97 -2.64
N GLU A 222 11.39 -14.52 -2.20
CA GLU A 222 11.66 -13.11 -1.95
C GLU A 222 13.07 -12.73 -2.38
N ILE A 223 13.23 -11.51 -2.84
CA ILE A 223 14.52 -10.95 -3.24
C ILE A 223 14.72 -9.57 -2.64
N TYR A 224 15.94 -9.28 -2.28
CA TYR A 224 16.37 -8.00 -1.73
C TYR A 224 17.20 -7.25 -2.76
N ARG A 225 17.00 -5.95 -2.87
CA ARG A 225 17.78 -5.12 -3.80
C ARG A 225 19.24 -5.02 -3.40
N GLY A 226 19.53 -4.85 -2.12
CA GLY A 226 20.90 -4.59 -1.65
C GLY A 226 21.49 -3.33 -2.29
N GLU A 227 22.74 -3.45 -2.77
CA GLU A 227 23.49 -2.37 -3.44
C GLU A 227 23.34 -2.38 -4.98
N GLU A 228 22.50 -3.26 -5.52
CA GLU A 228 22.28 -3.37 -6.96
C GLU A 228 21.72 -2.09 -7.58
N SER A 229 22.08 -1.87 -8.86
CA SER A 229 21.43 -0.84 -9.66
C SER A 229 19.93 -1.15 -9.82
N GLN A 230 19.11 -0.12 -10.03
CA GLN A 230 17.68 -0.33 -10.25
C GLN A 230 17.42 -1.19 -11.50
N THR A 231 18.24 -1.04 -12.54
CA THR A 231 18.11 -1.79 -13.80
C THR A 231 18.41 -3.28 -13.60
N ASP A 232 19.46 -3.62 -12.86
CA ASP A 232 19.83 -5.02 -12.61
C ASP A 232 18.80 -5.69 -11.69
N TYR A 233 18.34 -4.96 -10.66
CA TYR A 233 17.26 -5.44 -9.79
C TYR A 233 15.97 -5.69 -10.56
N GLN A 234 15.59 -4.78 -11.48
CA GLN A 234 14.42 -4.94 -12.35
C GLN A 234 14.53 -6.20 -13.22
N LYS A 235 15.70 -6.50 -13.79
CA LYS A 235 15.94 -7.74 -14.56
C LYS A 235 15.74 -8.96 -13.68
N ARG A 236 16.34 -8.98 -12.49
CA ARG A 236 16.20 -10.09 -11.55
C ARG A 236 14.76 -10.31 -11.09
N ILE A 237 13.98 -9.23 -10.93
CA ILE A 237 12.55 -9.32 -10.68
C ILE A 237 11.83 -9.98 -11.85
N ALA A 238 12.13 -9.58 -13.09
CA ALA A 238 11.53 -10.15 -14.30
C ALA A 238 11.85 -11.64 -14.45
N ASP A 239 13.11 -12.03 -14.21
CA ASP A 239 13.53 -13.44 -14.24
C ASP A 239 12.80 -14.27 -13.17
N SER A 240 12.67 -13.74 -11.95
CA SER A 240 11.91 -14.40 -10.87
C SER A 240 10.42 -14.58 -11.24
N LEU A 241 9.81 -13.59 -11.90
CA LEU A 241 8.44 -13.71 -12.41
C LEU A 241 8.31 -14.75 -13.51
N ALA A 242 9.28 -14.84 -14.43
CA ALA A 242 9.29 -15.85 -15.50
C ALA A 242 9.32 -17.27 -14.91
N ILE A 243 10.17 -17.50 -13.91
CA ILE A 243 10.24 -18.79 -13.19
C ILE A 243 8.91 -19.07 -12.47
N LEU A 244 8.33 -18.07 -11.80
CA LEU A 244 7.05 -18.20 -11.11
C LEU A 244 5.95 -18.68 -12.08
N ASN A 245 5.93 -18.14 -13.30
CA ASN A 245 4.92 -18.40 -14.32
C ASN A 245 5.20 -19.64 -15.16
N GLY A 246 6.26 -20.41 -14.87
CA GLY A 246 6.60 -21.64 -15.61
C GLY A 246 7.13 -21.41 -17.02
N VAL A 247 7.66 -20.23 -17.33
CA VAL A 247 8.22 -19.85 -18.65
C VAL A 247 9.73 -20.13 -18.71
N GLY A 248 10.29 -20.81 -17.72
CA GLY A 248 11.74 -21.00 -17.53
C GLY A 248 12.27 -22.44 -17.68
N ASP A 249 11.58 -23.32 -18.42
CA ASP A 249 12.05 -24.65 -18.83
C ASP A 249 12.22 -24.78 -20.35
#